data_c8ca56919ebe5eedc6433789e9565063
#
_entry.id   c8ca56919ebe5eedc6433789e9565063
#
_cell.length_a   1.000
_cell.length_b   1.000
_cell.length_c   1.000
_cell.angle_alpha   90.00
_cell.angle_beta   90.00
_cell.angle_gamma   90.00
#
_symmetry.space_group_name_H-M   'P 1'
#
loop_
_entity.id
_entity.type
_entity.pdbx_description
1 polymer ?
#
loop_
_entity_poly.entity_id
_entity_poly.type
_entity_poly.pdbx_seq_one_letter_code
_entity_poly.pdbx_strand_id
1 'polypeptide(L)'
;MSIIVANILLSGDNAVVIALASRNLPPVQQKKAIFWGSAAAIILRVILTITAVALLKLPYLKIVGGILLLYIGIQLLADSNVEEDMKAESSIWAAIRTILIADLVMSLDNVLAVAAAAQNGPEETRLLLLIIGLAMSIPLIVFGSAMLLKIMERFPIIITFGAGLLGFLAGGMLVDDPAIKDTIQKTLGNAKLAFEVVGVALVILVGTFLKKRTAGKHSH
;
A
#
# COMPACT_ATOMS: atom_id res chain seq x y z
N MET A 1 -17.24 8.81 -14.31
CA MET A 1 -16.62 7.51 -14.01
C MET A 1 -17.33 6.91 -12.80
N SER A 2 -17.80 5.68 -12.87
CA SER A 2 -18.52 5.06 -11.76
C SER A 2 -17.60 4.88 -10.55
N ILE A 3 -18.10 5.13 -9.32
CA ILE A 3 -17.38 4.87 -8.05
C ILE A 3 -16.83 3.45 -8.03
N ILE A 4 -17.57 2.49 -8.56
CA ILE A 4 -17.19 1.08 -8.67
C ILE A 4 -15.90 0.92 -9.52
N VAL A 5 -15.86 1.55 -10.71
CA VAL A 5 -14.69 1.49 -11.59
C VAL A 5 -13.46 2.13 -10.94
N ALA A 6 -13.65 3.28 -10.28
CA ALA A 6 -12.58 3.93 -9.54
C ALA A 6 -12.04 3.01 -8.43
N ASN A 7 -12.89 2.40 -7.63
CA ASN A 7 -12.48 1.47 -6.57
C ASN A 7 -11.76 0.22 -7.12
N ILE A 8 -12.22 -0.34 -8.24
CA ILE A 8 -11.56 -1.49 -8.88
C ILE A 8 -10.15 -1.12 -9.35
N LEU A 9 -9.99 0.02 -10.03
CA LEU A 9 -8.69 0.49 -10.49
C LEU A 9 -7.73 0.78 -9.33
N LEU A 10 -8.25 1.37 -8.24
CA LEU A 10 -7.50 1.70 -7.03
C LEU A 10 -7.31 0.50 -6.08
N SER A 11 -7.71 -0.71 -6.47
CA SER A 11 -7.54 -1.92 -5.66
C SER A 11 -6.36 -2.77 -6.09
N GLY A 12 -5.80 -2.50 -7.27
CA GLY A 12 -4.69 -3.28 -7.82
C GLY A 12 -3.40 -3.13 -7.01
N ASP A 13 -3.07 -1.91 -6.62
CA ASP A 13 -1.90 -1.59 -5.78
C ASP A 13 -2.00 -2.22 -4.38
N ASN A 14 -3.20 -2.21 -3.78
CA ASN A 14 -3.44 -2.85 -2.50
C ASN A 14 -3.22 -4.37 -2.56
N ALA A 15 -3.62 -5.03 -3.65
CA ALA A 15 -3.38 -6.46 -3.83
C ALA A 15 -1.89 -6.79 -3.87
N VAL A 16 -1.05 -5.91 -4.46
CA VAL A 16 0.41 -6.06 -4.47
C VAL A 16 0.99 -6.00 -3.06
N VAL A 17 0.57 -5.00 -2.25
CA VAL A 17 1.05 -4.85 -0.86
C VAL A 17 0.66 -6.05 -0.01
N ILE A 18 -0.59 -6.50 -0.11
CA ILE A 18 -1.10 -7.66 0.63
C ILE A 18 -0.33 -8.92 0.25
N ALA A 19 -0.08 -9.14 -1.04
CA ALA A 19 0.74 -10.26 -1.51
C ALA A 19 2.17 -10.19 -0.95
N LEU A 20 2.82 -9.03 -1.04
CA LEU A 20 4.17 -8.83 -0.52
C LEU A 20 4.27 -9.07 0.99
N ALA A 21 3.32 -8.52 1.78
CA ALA A 21 3.30 -8.67 3.22
C ALA A 21 2.99 -10.12 3.68
N SER A 22 2.29 -10.89 2.85
CA SER A 22 1.88 -12.27 3.18
C SER A 22 2.81 -13.33 2.63
N ARG A 23 3.74 -13.01 1.73
CA ARG A 23 4.51 -13.98 0.93
C ARG A 23 5.37 -14.96 1.74
N ASN A 24 5.93 -14.49 2.86
CA ASN A 24 6.81 -15.30 3.71
C ASN A 24 6.06 -16.15 4.74
N LEU A 25 4.72 -16.07 4.77
CA LEU A 25 3.88 -16.87 5.65
C LEU A 25 3.66 -18.28 5.08
N PRO A 26 3.49 -19.30 5.92
CA PRO A 26 3.00 -20.61 5.49
C PRO A 26 1.65 -20.51 4.75
N PRO A 27 1.33 -21.41 3.78
CA PRO A 27 0.15 -21.28 2.91
C PRO A 27 -1.19 -21.11 3.64
N VAL A 28 -1.35 -21.76 4.79
CA VAL A 28 -2.58 -21.63 5.62
C VAL A 28 -2.67 -20.24 6.24
N GLN A 29 -1.53 -19.70 6.67
CA GLN A 29 -1.45 -18.38 7.28
C GLN A 29 -1.55 -17.27 6.26
N GLN A 30 -1.00 -17.45 5.04
CA GLN A 30 -1.18 -16.54 3.92
C GLN A 30 -2.67 -16.25 3.67
N LYS A 31 -3.48 -17.30 3.55
CA LYS A 31 -4.93 -17.17 3.35
C LYS A 31 -5.61 -16.39 4.47
N LYS A 32 -5.24 -16.65 5.73
CA LYS A 32 -5.77 -15.94 6.89
C LYS A 32 -5.33 -14.48 6.91
N ALA A 33 -4.05 -14.20 6.65
CA ALA A 33 -3.51 -12.84 6.61
C ALA A 33 -4.16 -12.01 5.48
N ILE A 34 -4.31 -12.58 4.29
CA ILE A 34 -4.98 -11.94 3.15
C ILE A 34 -6.44 -11.63 3.52
N PHE A 35 -7.18 -12.62 4.02
CA PHE A 35 -8.60 -12.43 4.33
C PHE A 35 -8.82 -11.40 5.44
N TRP A 36 -8.19 -11.58 6.60
CA TRP A 36 -8.36 -10.68 7.73
C TRP A 36 -7.71 -9.32 7.52
N GLY A 37 -6.55 -9.28 6.85
CA GLY A 37 -5.89 -8.03 6.47
C GLY A 37 -6.76 -7.21 5.51
N SER A 38 -7.32 -7.84 4.47
CA SER A 38 -8.22 -7.16 3.53
C SER A 38 -9.51 -6.69 4.19
N ALA A 39 -10.13 -7.51 5.05
CA ALA A 39 -11.35 -7.14 5.75
C ALA A 39 -11.12 -5.93 6.68
N ALA A 40 -10.05 -5.97 7.46
CA ALA A 40 -9.70 -4.88 8.36
C ALA A 40 -9.31 -3.60 7.59
N ALA A 41 -8.58 -3.72 6.48
CA ALA A 41 -8.23 -2.61 5.60
C ALA A 41 -9.48 -1.92 5.03
N ILE A 42 -10.49 -2.69 4.61
CA ILE A 42 -11.74 -2.13 4.10
C ILE A 42 -12.53 -1.39 5.17
N ILE A 43 -12.63 -1.96 6.38
CA ILE A 43 -13.26 -1.28 7.51
C ILE A 43 -12.55 0.05 7.79
N LEU A 44 -11.22 0.03 7.83
CA LEU A 44 -10.40 1.22 8.01
C LEU A 44 -10.66 2.24 6.90
N ARG A 45 -10.74 1.81 5.65
CA ARG A 45 -11.02 2.67 4.49
C ARG A 45 -12.40 3.32 4.56
N VAL A 46 -13.44 2.59 5.03
CA VAL A 46 -14.77 3.18 5.26
C VAL A 46 -14.67 4.31 6.29
N ILE A 47 -14.00 4.08 7.42
CA ILE A 47 -13.79 5.08 8.47
C ILE A 47 -13.03 6.29 7.91
N LEU A 48 -11.94 6.05 7.17
CA LEU A 48 -11.16 7.11 6.54
C LEU A 48 -11.98 7.91 5.53
N THR A 49 -12.83 7.25 4.74
CA THR A 49 -13.68 7.94 3.76
C THR A 49 -14.66 8.88 4.45
N ILE A 50 -15.22 8.48 5.58
CA ILE A 50 -16.14 9.31 6.36
C ILE A 50 -15.41 10.51 6.99
N THR A 51 -14.16 10.32 7.44
CA THR A 51 -13.34 11.34 8.09
C THR A 51 -12.41 12.10 7.14
N ALA A 52 -12.41 11.75 5.87
CA ALA A 52 -11.47 12.20 4.85
C ALA A 52 -11.28 13.70 4.77
N VAL A 53 -12.38 14.45 4.74
CA VAL A 53 -12.34 15.91 4.56
C VAL A 53 -11.54 16.61 5.68
N ALA A 54 -11.59 16.06 6.89
CA ALA A 54 -10.83 16.57 8.02
C ALA A 54 -9.34 16.16 7.94
N LEU A 55 -9.07 14.90 7.61
CA LEU A 55 -7.71 14.35 7.55
C LEU A 55 -6.88 14.98 6.44
N LEU A 56 -7.48 15.22 5.27
CA LEU A 56 -6.75 15.74 4.11
C LEU A 56 -6.31 17.20 4.23
N LYS A 57 -6.84 17.94 5.20
CA LYS A 57 -6.41 19.30 5.51
C LYS A 57 -5.21 19.33 6.46
N LEU A 58 -4.84 18.21 7.07
CA LEU A 58 -3.72 18.14 7.99
C LEU A 58 -2.40 18.26 7.20
N PRO A 59 -1.58 19.27 7.49
CA PRO A 59 -0.25 19.39 6.92
C PRO A 59 0.65 18.25 7.40
N TYR A 60 1.62 17.87 6.58
CA TYR A 60 2.62 16.81 6.83
C TYR A 60 2.07 15.38 6.90
N LEU A 61 0.77 15.17 6.76
CA LEU A 61 0.17 13.83 6.85
C LEU A 61 0.66 12.93 5.72
N LYS A 62 0.73 13.46 4.49
CA LYS A 62 1.24 12.73 3.33
C LYS A 62 2.74 12.51 3.40
N ILE A 63 3.51 13.42 3.99
CA ILE A 63 4.95 13.26 4.20
C ILE A 63 5.20 12.09 5.15
N VAL A 64 4.51 12.05 6.30
CA VAL A 64 4.63 10.94 7.26
C VAL A 64 4.22 9.62 6.59
N GLY A 65 3.12 9.62 5.84
CA GLY A 65 2.67 8.46 5.08
C GLY A 65 3.69 8.00 4.04
N GLY A 66 4.25 8.90 3.26
CA GLY A 66 5.28 8.61 2.27
C GLY A 66 6.54 7.99 2.89
N ILE A 67 7.01 8.52 4.03
CA ILE A 67 8.15 7.97 4.77
C ILE A 67 7.83 6.55 5.27
N LEU A 68 6.64 6.33 5.82
CA LEU A 68 6.20 4.99 6.24
C LEU A 68 6.14 4.02 5.06
N LEU A 69 5.66 4.46 3.91
CA LEU A 69 5.57 3.63 2.71
C LEU A 69 6.95 3.27 2.16
N LEU A 70 7.92 4.21 2.17
CA LEU A 70 9.32 3.93 1.86
C LEU A 70 9.89 2.87 2.80
N TYR A 71 9.69 3.03 4.10
CA TYR A 71 10.13 2.07 5.10
C TYR A 71 9.56 0.66 4.86
N ILE A 72 8.23 0.57 4.64
CA ILE A 72 7.54 -0.70 4.35
C ILE A 72 8.08 -1.32 3.05
N GLY A 73 8.25 -0.54 1.99
CA GLY A 73 8.79 -1.02 0.71
C GLY A 73 10.20 -1.59 0.85
N ILE A 74 11.07 -0.90 1.58
CA ILE A 74 12.43 -1.36 1.89
C ILE A 74 12.39 -2.65 2.71
N GLN A 75 11.60 -2.69 3.79
CA GLN A 75 11.47 -3.85 4.64
C GLN A 75 10.95 -5.06 3.85
N LEU A 76 9.86 -4.89 3.11
CA LEU A 76 9.28 -5.96 2.30
C LEU A 76 10.26 -6.48 1.24
N LEU A 77 11.16 -5.67 0.70
CA LEU A 77 12.18 -6.14 -0.24
C LEU A 77 13.35 -6.83 0.48
N ALA A 78 13.72 -6.35 1.67
CA ALA A 78 14.80 -6.90 2.48
C ALA A 78 14.44 -8.27 3.11
N ASP A 79 13.18 -8.46 3.55
CA ASP A 79 12.68 -9.67 4.20
C ASP A 79 12.52 -10.84 3.22
N SER A 80 13.61 -11.30 2.66
CA SER A 80 13.61 -12.47 1.76
C SER A 80 13.78 -13.81 2.49
N ASN A 81 14.16 -13.79 3.77
CA ASN A 81 14.38 -14.98 4.61
C ASN A 81 14.03 -14.60 6.05
N VAL A 82 12.73 -14.53 6.40
CA VAL A 82 12.35 -14.45 7.80
C VAL A 82 12.39 -15.87 8.37
N GLU A 83 13.24 -16.01 9.34
CA GLU A 83 13.59 -17.19 10.10
C GLU A 83 12.37 -18.04 10.51
N GLU A 84 12.57 -19.35 10.43
CA GLU A 84 11.68 -20.41 10.90
C GLU A 84 11.36 -20.33 12.40
N ASP A 85 11.98 -19.41 13.17
CA ASP A 85 11.88 -19.34 14.63
C ASP A 85 10.85 -18.34 15.21
N MET A 86 10.20 -17.51 14.39
CA MET A 86 9.11 -16.69 14.91
C MET A 86 7.83 -17.51 15.04
N LYS A 87 7.25 -17.56 16.25
CA LYS A 87 5.95 -18.20 16.51
C LYS A 87 4.95 -17.79 15.44
N ALA A 88 4.33 -18.76 14.80
CA ALA A 88 3.44 -18.58 13.64
C ALA A 88 2.38 -17.48 13.81
N GLU A 89 1.88 -17.28 15.04
CA GLU A 89 0.88 -16.24 15.35
C GLU A 89 1.46 -14.83 15.30
N SER A 90 2.71 -14.62 15.76
CA SER A 90 3.35 -13.30 15.71
C SER A 90 3.62 -12.85 14.27
N SER A 91 3.86 -13.79 13.37
CA SER A 91 4.09 -13.56 11.95
C SER A 91 2.81 -13.12 11.21
N ILE A 92 1.64 -13.71 11.51
CA ILE A 92 0.35 -13.29 10.93
C ILE A 92 0.01 -11.86 11.36
N TRP A 93 0.16 -11.54 12.63
CA TRP A 93 -0.12 -10.19 13.14
C TRP A 93 0.82 -9.14 12.56
N ALA A 94 2.09 -9.48 12.36
CA ALA A 94 3.04 -8.60 11.68
C ALA A 94 2.60 -8.31 10.24
N ALA A 95 2.20 -9.33 9.49
CA ALA A 95 1.68 -9.17 8.14
C ALA A 95 0.40 -8.32 8.10
N ILE A 96 -0.58 -8.60 8.96
CA ILE A 96 -1.82 -7.83 9.06
C ILE A 96 -1.53 -6.37 9.40
N ARG A 97 -0.64 -6.11 10.37
CA ARG A 97 -0.23 -4.75 10.73
C ARG A 97 0.40 -4.02 9.55
N THR A 98 1.30 -4.66 8.81
CA THR A 98 1.93 -4.09 7.62
C THR A 98 0.88 -3.76 6.56
N ILE A 99 -0.06 -4.67 6.30
CA ILE A 99 -1.19 -4.45 5.39
C ILE A 99 -2.00 -3.23 5.82
N LEU A 100 -2.38 -3.15 7.10
CA LEU A 100 -3.19 -2.05 7.61
C LEU A 100 -2.49 -0.69 7.53
N ILE A 101 -1.20 -0.63 7.88
CA ILE A 101 -0.44 0.62 7.81
C ILE A 101 -0.26 1.06 6.35
N ALA A 102 0.08 0.14 5.47
CA ALA A 102 0.22 0.45 4.06
C ALA A 102 -1.12 0.88 3.43
N ASP A 103 -2.21 0.15 3.70
CA ASP A 103 -3.55 0.53 3.21
C ASP A 103 -4.02 1.87 3.77
N LEU A 104 -3.76 2.16 5.06
CA LEU A 104 -4.03 3.46 5.66
C LEU A 104 -3.39 4.59 4.87
N VAL A 105 -2.09 4.46 4.60
CA VAL A 105 -1.31 5.49 3.89
C VAL A 105 -1.79 5.64 2.45
N MET A 106 -1.97 4.54 1.73
CA MET A 106 -2.41 4.55 0.33
C MET A 106 -3.86 5.03 0.19
N SER A 107 -4.69 4.77 1.20
CA SER A 107 -6.08 5.23 1.22
C SER A 107 -6.21 6.74 1.37
N LEU A 108 -5.21 7.45 1.89
CA LEU A 108 -5.26 8.92 2.01
C LEU A 108 -5.45 9.60 0.63
N ASP A 109 -4.80 9.09 -0.42
CA ASP A 109 -4.96 9.63 -1.77
C ASP A 109 -6.23 9.08 -2.47
N ASN A 110 -6.54 7.79 -2.25
CA ASN A 110 -7.68 7.12 -2.85
C ASN A 110 -9.01 7.67 -2.34
N VAL A 111 -9.08 8.06 -1.07
CA VAL A 111 -10.27 8.63 -0.45
C VAL A 111 -10.70 9.94 -1.14
N LEU A 112 -9.77 10.76 -1.61
CA LEU A 112 -10.09 11.97 -2.38
C LEU A 112 -10.78 11.64 -3.70
N ALA A 113 -10.25 10.67 -4.44
CA ALA A 113 -10.82 10.26 -5.73
C ALA A 113 -12.23 9.68 -5.54
N VAL A 114 -12.41 8.87 -4.49
CA VAL A 114 -13.71 8.26 -4.14
C VAL A 114 -14.69 9.32 -3.65
N ALA A 115 -14.26 10.25 -2.79
CA ALA A 115 -15.09 11.36 -2.31
C ALA A 115 -15.52 12.28 -3.46
N ALA A 116 -14.61 12.61 -4.39
CA ALA A 116 -14.93 13.41 -5.57
C ALA A 116 -15.91 12.68 -6.51
N ALA A 117 -15.72 11.37 -6.72
CA ALA A 117 -16.65 10.57 -7.49
C ALA A 117 -18.05 10.48 -6.83
N ALA A 118 -18.09 10.44 -5.49
CA ALA A 118 -19.31 10.41 -4.72
C ALA A 118 -20.09 11.74 -4.75
N GLN A 119 -19.40 12.88 -4.88
CA GLN A 119 -20.04 14.20 -4.97
C GLN A 119 -20.95 14.35 -6.20
N ASN A 120 -20.72 13.56 -7.25
CA ASN A 120 -21.53 13.57 -8.47
C ASN A 120 -22.83 12.74 -8.37
N GLY A 121 -23.07 12.08 -7.23
CA GLY A 121 -24.28 11.28 -6.98
C GLY A 121 -25.23 11.93 -5.98
N PRO A 122 -26.52 11.48 -5.93
CA PRO A 122 -27.47 11.94 -4.92
C PRO A 122 -26.95 11.70 -3.50
N GLU A 123 -27.15 12.66 -2.60
CA GLU A 123 -26.63 12.57 -1.22
C GLU A 123 -27.11 11.32 -0.48
N GLU A 124 -28.37 10.94 -0.67
CA GLU A 124 -29.00 9.79 -0.01
C GLU A 124 -28.36 8.44 -0.38
N THR A 125 -27.81 8.31 -1.58
CA THR A 125 -27.23 7.06 -2.07
C THR A 125 -25.71 7.03 -1.99
N ARG A 126 -25.07 8.15 -1.64
CA ARG A 126 -23.62 8.32 -1.64
C ARG A 126 -22.91 7.28 -0.75
N LEU A 127 -23.35 7.16 0.51
CA LEU A 127 -22.76 6.22 1.47
C LEU A 127 -22.99 4.76 1.03
N LEU A 128 -24.16 4.45 0.51
CA LEU A 128 -24.48 3.12 0.01
C LEU A 128 -23.59 2.74 -1.17
N LEU A 129 -23.41 3.64 -2.14
CA LEU A 129 -22.54 3.41 -3.29
C LEU A 129 -21.06 3.26 -2.89
N LEU A 130 -20.62 3.99 -1.87
CA LEU A 130 -19.27 3.83 -1.31
C LEU A 130 -19.10 2.45 -0.69
N ILE A 131 -20.02 2.03 0.17
CA ILE A 131 -19.97 0.72 0.84
C ILE A 131 -20.01 -0.42 -0.20
N ILE A 132 -20.91 -0.36 -1.17
CA ILE A 132 -21.01 -1.36 -2.24
C ILE A 132 -19.74 -1.40 -3.07
N GLY A 133 -19.21 -0.24 -3.48
CA GLY A 133 -17.96 -0.16 -4.25
C GLY A 133 -16.78 -0.74 -3.50
N LEU A 134 -16.65 -0.46 -2.20
CA LEU A 134 -15.61 -1.03 -1.35
C LEU A 134 -15.81 -2.53 -1.12
N ALA A 135 -17.04 -2.98 -0.90
CA ALA A 135 -17.35 -4.40 -0.72
C ALA A 135 -17.04 -5.22 -2.00
N MET A 136 -17.31 -4.67 -3.18
CA MET A 136 -16.96 -5.32 -4.45
C MET A 136 -15.44 -5.42 -4.67
N SER A 137 -14.64 -4.59 -4.01
CA SER A 137 -13.19 -4.67 -4.08
C SER A 137 -12.62 -5.86 -3.29
N ILE A 138 -13.35 -6.40 -2.29
CA ILE A 138 -12.89 -7.52 -1.45
C ILE A 138 -12.52 -8.75 -2.28
N PRO A 139 -13.42 -9.30 -3.11
CA PRO A 139 -13.08 -10.45 -3.93
C PRO A 139 -11.88 -10.18 -4.85
N LEU A 140 -11.83 -8.99 -5.46
CA LEU A 140 -10.74 -8.61 -6.35
C LEU A 140 -9.39 -8.57 -5.62
N ILE A 141 -9.35 -7.99 -4.43
CA ILE A 141 -8.15 -7.90 -3.60
C ILE A 141 -7.71 -9.30 -3.15
N VAL A 142 -8.64 -10.11 -2.63
CA VAL A 142 -8.33 -11.46 -2.13
C VAL A 142 -7.84 -12.37 -3.26
N PHE A 143 -8.56 -12.44 -4.38
CA PHE A 143 -8.15 -13.25 -5.53
C PHE A 143 -6.90 -12.68 -6.21
N GLY A 144 -6.81 -11.36 -6.36
CA GLY A 144 -5.65 -10.68 -6.93
C GLY A 144 -4.38 -10.93 -6.12
N SER A 145 -4.45 -10.79 -4.79
CA SER A 145 -3.31 -11.06 -3.91
C SER A 145 -2.88 -12.53 -3.94
N ALA A 146 -3.84 -13.47 -3.92
CA ALA A 146 -3.55 -14.89 -4.01
C ALA A 146 -2.92 -15.27 -5.37
N MET A 147 -3.37 -14.64 -6.46
CA MET A 147 -2.78 -14.82 -7.79
C MET A 147 -1.36 -14.24 -7.84
N LEU A 148 -1.18 -13.02 -7.33
CA LEU A 148 0.12 -12.36 -7.28
C LEU A 148 1.14 -13.15 -6.47
N LEU A 149 0.74 -13.77 -5.34
CA LEU A 149 1.62 -14.65 -4.57
C LEU A 149 2.17 -15.78 -5.44
N LYS A 150 1.31 -16.51 -6.16
CA LYS A 150 1.74 -17.58 -7.06
C LYS A 150 2.68 -17.09 -8.16
N ILE A 151 2.44 -15.88 -8.68
CA ILE A 151 3.29 -15.29 -9.70
C ILE A 151 4.65 -14.87 -9.09
N MET A 152 4.66 -14.33 -7.87
CA MET A 152 5.88 -13.96 -7.15
C MET A 152 6.75 -15.19 -6.82
N GLU A 153 6.14 -16.33 -6.49
CA GLU A 153 6.85 -17.61 -6.29
C GLU A 153 7.55 -18.06 -7.57
N ARG A 154 6.88 -17.90 -8.72
CA ARG A 154 7.43 -18.29 -10.03
C ARG A 154 8.40 -17.26 -10.60
N PHE A 155 8.17 -15.98 -10.36
CA PHE A 155 8.93 -14.86 -10.89
C PHE A 155 9.33 -13.88 -9.76
N PRO A 156 10.41 -14.15 -9.02
CA PRO A 156 10.83 -13.30 -7.88
C PRO A 156 11.08 -11.83 -8.22
N ILE A 157 11.34 -11.52 -9.50
CA ILE A 157 11.52 -10.13 -9.95
C ILE A 157 10.29 -9.26 -9.67
N ILE A 158 9.10 -9.86 -9.64
CA ILE A 158 7.84 -9.17 -9.34
C ILE A 158 7.84 -8.60 -7.92
N ILE A 159 8.56 -9.23 -6.99
CA ILE A 159 8.74 -8.71 -5.64
C ILE A 159 9.46 -7.35 -5.69
N THR A 160 10.50 -7.24 -6.50
CA THR A 160 11.25 -6.00 -6.69
C THR A 160 10.39 -4.92 -7.34
N PHE A 161 9.60 -5.29 -8.34
CA PHE A 161 8.65 -4.35 -8.96
C PHE A 161 7.58 -3.88 -7.97
N GLY A 162 7.01 -4.79 -7.18
CA GLY A 162 6.01 -4.43 -6.16
C GLY A 162 6.57 -3.51 -5.07
N ALA A 163 7.79 -3.81 -4.58
CA ALA A 163 8.45 -2.92 -3.64
C ALA A 163 8.80 -1.56 -4.28
N GLY A 164 9.23 -1.56 -5.54
CA GLY A 164 9.46 -0.34 -6.32
C GLY A 164 8.18 0.50 -6.48
N LEU A 165 7.03 -0.14 -6.68
CA LEU A 165 5.73 0.54 -6.75
C LEU A 165 5.43 1.29 -5.44
N LEU A 166 5.74 0.72 -4.27
CA LEU A 166 5.61 1.42 -3.00
C LEU A 166 6.53 2.64 -2.92
N GLY A 167 7.75 2.53 -3.44
CA GLY A 167 8.67 3.66 -3.56
C GLY A 167 8.14 4.77 -4.47
N PHE A 168 7.54 4.40 -5.60
CA PHE A 168 6.89 5.32 -6.53
C PHE A 168 5.76 6.11 -5.87
N LEU A 169 4.83 5.41 -5.23
CA LEU A 169 3.70 6.01 -4.52
C LEU A 169 4.18 6.91 -3.38
N ALA A 170 5.17 6.47 -2.61
CA ALA A 170 5.76 7.23 -1.54
C ALA A 170 6.37 8.56 -2.03
N GLY A 171 7.13 8.52 -3.12
CA GLY A 171 7.72 9.71 -3.75
C GLY A 171 6.66 10.73 -4.17
N GLY A 172 5.57 10.25 -4.78
CA GLY A 172 4.43 11.10 -5.16
C GLY A 172 3.75 11.76 -3.94
N MET A 173 3.55 10.99 -2.86
CA MET A 173 2.95 11.50 -1.62
C MET A 173 3.78 12.61 -0.97
N LEU A 174 5.12 12.48 -0.97
CA LEU A 174 6.01 13.49 -0.41
C LEU A 174 5.80 14.87 -1.07
N VAL A 175 5.64 14.89 -2.39
CA VAL A 175 5.45 16.14 -3.16
C VAL A 175 4.03 16.69 -3.09
N ASP A 176 3.05 15.80 -2.93
CA ASP A 176 1.63 16.18 -2.92
C ASP A 176 1.12 16.60 -1.53
N ASP A 177 2.01 16.75 -0.52
CA ASP A 177 1.61 17.22 0.81
C ASP A 177 1.23 18.70 0.77
N PRO A 178 0.09 19.10 1.36
CA PRO A 178 -0.36 20.49 1.38
C PRO A 178 0.65 21.47 1.96
N ALA A 179 1.52 21.03 2.88
CA ALA A 179 2.50 21.89 3.52
C ALA A 179 3.64 22.34 2.59
N ILE A 180 4.00 21.53 1.58
CA ILE A 180 5.19 21.77 0.76
C ILE A 180 4.92 21.83 -0.74
N LYS A 181 3.74 21.38 -1.18
CA LYS A 181 3.36 21.28 -2.59
C LYS A 181 3.60 22.58 -3.37
N ASP A 182 3.10 23.70 -2.85
CA ASP A 182 3.22 25.00 -3.50
C ASP A 182 4.68 25.47 -3.58
N THR A 183 5.47 25.20 -2.55
CA THR A 183 6.90 25.52 -2.50
C THR A 183 7.67 24.72 -3.55
N ILE A 184 7.42 23.42 -3.61
CA ILE A 184 8.05 22.52 -4.60
C ILE A 184 7.66 22.96 -6.01
N GLN A 185 6.39 23.24 -6.25
CA GLN A 185 5.91 23.63 -7.57
C GLN A 185 6.52 24.97 -8.05
N LYS A 186 6.71 25.92 -7.12
CA LYS A 186 7.35 27.22 -7.44
C LYS A 186 8.86 27.09 -7.68
N THR A 187 9.54 26.19 -6.93
CA THR A 187 11.01 26.11 -6.95
C THR A 187 11.52 25.12 -8.01
N LEU A 188 10.87 23.98 -8.14
CA LEU A 188 11.31 22.84 -8.96
C LEU A 188 10.35 22.53 -10.13
N GLY A 189 9.25 23.29 -10.28
CA GLY A 189 8.24 23.03 -11.29
C GLY A 189 7.55 21.68 -11.08
N ASN A 190 7.30 20.94 -12.16
CA ASN A 190 6.67 19.62 -12.08
C ASN A 190 7.71 18.52 -11.72
N ALA A 191 8.20 18.55 -10.49
CA ALA A 191 9.21 17.60 -10.00
C ALA A 191 8.61 16.26 -9.52
N LYS A 192 7.30 16.05 -9.60
CA LYS A 192 6.62 14.86 -9.06
C LYS A 192 7.26 13.57 -9.56
N LEU A 193 7.43 13.43 -10.88
CA LEU A 193 8.03 12.23 -11.47
C LEU A 193 9.47 12.00 -10.97
N ALA A 194 10.24 13.05 -10.74
CA ALA A 194 11.60 12.91 -10.20
C ALA A 194 11.58 12.32 -8.78
N PHE A 195 10.69 12.78 -7.91
CA PHE A 195 10.54 12.23 -6.57
C PHE A 195 10.02 10.79 -6.58
N GLU A 196 9.10 10.47 -7.47
CA GLU A 196 8.60 9.10 -7.68
C GLU A 196 9.74 8.16 -8.10
N VAL A 197 10.57 8.57 -9.07
CA VAL A 197 11.73 7.79 -9.52
C VAL A 197 12.79 7.66 -8.42
N VAL A 198 13.05 8.73 -7.66
CA VAL A 198 13.95 8.68 -6.50
C VAL A 198 13.42 7.73 -5.44
N GLY A 199 12.12 7.74 -5.17
CA GLY A 199 11.48 6.79 -4.23
C GLY A 199 11.66 5.33 -4.67
N VAL A 200 11.47 5.02 -5.96
CA VAL A 200 11.75 3.69 -6.54
C VAL A 200 13.21 3.31 -6.33
N ALA A 201 14.13 4.19 -6.71
CA ALA A 201 15.56 3.94 -6.60
C ALA A 201 15.98 3.69 -5.15
N LEU A 202 15.44 4.48 -4.21
CA LEU A 202 15.72 4.37 -2.79
C LEU A 202 15.27 3.01 -2.23
N VAL A 203 14.03 2.59 -2.52
CA VAL A 203 13.51 1.29 -2.07
C VAL A 203 14.32 0.15 -2.66
N ILE A 204 14.62 0.17 -3.96
CA ILE A 204 15.35 -0.92 -4.61
C ILE A 204 16.80 -0.98 -4.12
N LEU A 205 17.52 0.14 -4.06
CA LEU A 205 18.92 0.15 -3.65
C LEU A 205 19.08 -0.24 -2.18
N VAL A 206 18.35 0.41 -1.28
CA VAL A 206 18.45 0.13 0.15
C VAL A 206 17.92 -1.26 0.48
N GLY A 207 16.77 -1.66 -0.07
CA GLY A 207 16.18 -2.97 0.18
C GLY A 207 17.07 -4.11 -0.33
N THR A 208 17.65 -3.98 -1.53
CA THR A 208 18.59 -5.01 -2.06
C THR A 208 19.90 -5.04 -1.30
N PHE A 209 20.40 -3.89 -0.83
CA PHE A 209 21.60 -3.84 0.02
C PHE A 209 21.38 -4.55 1.36
N LEU A 210 20.25 -4.26 2.04
CA LEU A 210 19.91 -4.93 3.30
C LEU A 210 19.71 -6.43 3.10
N LYS A 211 19.02 -6.85 2.03
CA LYS A 211 18.86 -8.25 1.67
C LYS A 211 20.18 -8.99 1.55
N LYS A 212 21.16 -8.41 0.83
CA LYS A 212 22.49 -8.99 0.67
C LYS A 212 23.25 -9.08 1.99
N ARG A 213 23.11 -8.06 2.85
CA ARG A 213 23.79 -8.03 4.15
C ARG A 213 23.25 -9.09 5.11
N THR A 214 21.95 -9.36 5.08
CA THR A 214 21.32 -10.42 5.89
C THR A 214 21.72 -11.80 5.39
N ALA A 215 21.70 -12.03 4.07
CA ALA A 215 22.15 -13.29 3.47
C ALA A 215 23.62 -13.62 3.78
N GLY A 216 24.52 -12.62 3.84
CA GLY A 216 25.93 -12.81 4.17
C GLY A 216 26.21 -13.14 5.63
N LYS A 217 25.29 -12.86 6.56
CA LYS A 217 25.45 -13.20 7.99
C LYS A 217 25.14 -14.66 8.31
N HIS A 218 24.40 -15.35 7.47
CA HIS A 218 24.04 -16.77 7.66
C HIS A 218 25.01 -17.74 6.98
N SER A 219 26.04 -17.25 6.28
CA SER A 219 27.05 -18.08 5.63
C SER A 219 28.35 -18.24 6.46
N HIS A 220 28.37 -17.79 7.69
CA HIS A 220 29.42 -17.99 8.70
C HIS A 220 28.80 -18.62 9.95
#